data_4e5271d460b9fa5fab22f1975c3ad74a
#
_entry.id   4e5271d460b9fa5fab22f1975c3ad74a
#
_cell.length_a   1.000
_cell.length_b   1.000
_cell.length_c   1.000
_cell.angle_alpha   90.00
_cell.angle_beta   90.00
_cell.angle_gamma   90.00
#
_symmetry.space_group_name_H-M   'P 1'
#
loop_
_entity.id
_entity.type
_entity.pdbx_description
1 polymer ?
#
loop_
_entity_poly.entity_id
_entity_poly.type
_entity_poly.pdbx_seq_one_letter_code
_entity_poly.pdbx_strand_id
1 'polypeptide(L)'
;MSSLDQLKKLTTVVADTGEFEAMRTFKPQDATTNPSLILAASKVAQYAPIVERAITYGKGLDCSSIEERVALTVDKMFVLFGCEILKIVPGRVSTEVDARLSFDKVITLLGKSRWAKMNKKKQSLHVNNK
;
A
#
# COMPACT_ATOMS: atom_id res chain seq x y z
N MET A 1 8.08 -21.79 22.77
CA MET A 1 7.13 -21.53 21.65
C MET A 1 6.29 -20.33 22.05
N SER A 2 6.35 -19.23 21.29
CA SER A 2 5.59 -18.02 21.61
C SER A 2 4.11 -18.17 21.28
N SER A 3 3.26 -17.28 21.83
CA SER A 3 1.82 -17.24 21.46
C SER A 3 1.64 -17.00 19.96
N LEU A 4 2.51 -16.20 19.34
CA LEU A 4 2.51 -15.97 17.89
C LEU A 4 2.81 -17.26 17.12
N ASP A 5 3.77 -18.09 17.57
CA ASP A 5 4.07 -19.36 16.90
C ASP A 5 2.90 -20.34 16.97
N GLN A 6 2.17 -20.33 18.08
CA GLN A 6 0.94 -21.12 18.22
C GLN A 6 -0.15 -20.62 17.30
N LEU A 7 -0.36 -19.29 17.24
CA LEU A 7 -1.37 -18.68 16.37
C LEU A 7 -1.09 -18.97 14.90
N LYS A 8 0.16 -18.89 14.44
CA LYS A 8 0.57 -19.21 13.06
C LYS A 8 0.24 -20.64 12.62
N LYS A 9 0.09 -21.58 13.57
CA LYS A 9 -0.32 -22.96 13.26
C LYS A 9 -1.84 -23.11 13.07
N LEU A 10 -2.61 -22.17 13.62
CA LEU A 10 -4.07 -22.23 13.63
C LEU A 10 -4.74 -21.34 12.60
N THR A 11 -4.05 -20.27 12.16
CA THR A 11 -4.61 -19.30 11.24
C THR A 11 -3.53 -18.57 10.44
N THR A 12 -3.94 -17.88 9.39
CA THR A 12 -3.09 -16.96 8.62
C THR A 12 -2.91 -15.67 9.41
N VAL A 13 -1.69 -15.33 9.76
CA VAL A 13 -1.37 -14.08 10.46
C VAL A 13 -1.17 -12.97 9.42
N VAL A 14 -1.96 -11.92 9.55
CA VAL A 14 -1.93 -10.72 8.71
C VAL A 14 -1.47 -9.54 9.56
N ALA A 15 -0.45 -8.81 9.13
CA ALA A 15 0.02 -7.61 9.81
C ALA A 15 -0.71 -6.36 9.29
N ASP A 16 -1.18 -5.52 10.20
CA ASP A 16 -1.70 -4.19 9.89
C ASP A 16 -0.75 -3.14 10.46
N THR A 17 0.29 -2.81 9.68
CA THR A 17 1.33 -1.87 10.10
C THR A 17 2.04 -1.25 8.89
N GLY A 18 2.57 -0.03 9.07
CA GLY A 18 3.50 0.61 8.13
C GLY A 18 4.99 0.42 8.52
N GLU A 19 5.27 -0.34 9.57
CA GLU A 19 6.62 -0.56 10.08
C GLU A 19 7.26 -1.80 9.46
N PHE A 20 8.18 -1.65 8.52
CA PHE A 20 8.80 -2.75 7.80
C PHE A 20 9.64 -3.65 8.70
N GLU A 21 10.31 -3.09 9.71
CA GLU A 21 11.14 -3.88 10.63
C GLU A 21 10.29 -4.80 11.53
N ALA A 22 9.11 -4.34 11.96
CA ALA A 22 8.16 -5.18 12.67
C ALA A 22 7.73 -6.37 11.80
N MET A 23 7.44 -6.13 10.52
CA MET A 23 7.09 -7.19 9.58
C MET A 23 8.23 -8.20 9.38
N ARG A 24 9.49 -7.73 9.29
CA ARG A 24 10.67 -8.61 9.19
C ARG A 24 10.83 -9.49 10.43
N THR A 25 10.60 -8.91 11.61
CA THR A 25 10.72 -9.59 12.90
C THR A 25 9.62 -10.63 13.09
N PHE A 26 8.37 -10.26 12.89
CA PHE A 26 7.22 -11.13 13.18
C PHE A 26 6.84 -12.06 12.03
N LYS A 27 7.32 -11.79 10.82
CA LYS A 27 7.14 -12.63 9.60
C LYS A 27 5.67 -13.03 9.39
N PRO A 28 4.76 -12.05 9.21
CA PRO A 28 3.37 -12.34 8.87
C PRO A 28 3.28 -12.99 7.49
N GLN A 29 2.16 -13.68 7.21
CA GLN A 29 1.88 -14.25 5.89
C GLN A 29 1.48 -13.17 4.89
N ASP A 30 0.56 -12.29 5.29
CA ASP A 30 0.02 -11.20 4.49
C ASP A 30 0.15 -9.88 5.28
N ALA A 31 -0.08 -8.76 4.60
CA ALA A 31 -0.15 -7.45 5.24
C ALA A 31 -1.30 -6.61 4.70
N THR A 32 -1.80 -5.73 5.54
CA THR A 32 -2.73 -4.66 5.17
C THR A 32 -2.10 -3.31 5.43
N THR A 33 -2.48 -2.30 4.67
CA THR A 33 -2.11 -0.91 4.90
C THR A 33 -3.37 -0.05 4.83
N ASN A 34 -3.31 1.11 5.46
CA ASN A 34 -4.35 2.13 5.37
C ASN A 34 -3.70 3.51 5.25
N PRO A 35 -4.47 4.56 4.88
CA PRO A 35 -3.92 5.90 4.71
C PRO A 35 -3.18 6.45 5.92
N SER A 36 -3.66 6.17 7.14
CA SER A 36 -3.03 6.66 8.37
C SER A 36 -1.67 6.01 8.62
N LEU A 37 -1.54 4.71 8.37
CA LEU A 37 -0.27 3.99 8.48
C LEU A 37 0.75 4.48 7.46
N ILE A 38 0.33 4.70 6.21
CA ILE A 38 1.22 5.23 5.18
C ILE A 38 1.62 6.67 5.48
N LEU A 39 0.72 7.50 6.00
CA LEU A 39 1.05 8.86 6.44
C LEU A 39 2.05 8.85 7.60
N ALA A 40 1.90 7.96 8.56
CA ALA A 40 2.86 7.82 9.66
C ALA A 40 4.23 7.36 9.11
N ALA A 41 4.25 6.33 8.28
CA ALA A 41 5.48 5.81 7.66
C ALA A 41 6.19 6.88 6.79
N SER A 42 5.45 7.69 6.05
CA SER A 42 6.03 8.73 5.18
C SER A 42 6.82 9.82 5.93
N LYS A 43 6.60 9.95 7.23
CA LYS A 43 7.35 10.88 8.10
C LYS A 43 8.64 10.30 8.66
N VAL A 44 8.86 9.01 8.49
CA VAL A 44 10.05 8.31 8.99
C VAL A 44 11.18 8.47 7.98
N ALA A 45 12.33 8.98 8.42
CA ALA A 45 13.46 9.34 7.56
C ALA A 45 13.94 8.16 6.67
N GLN A 46 13.93 6.93 7.19
CA GLN A 46 14.33 5.75 6.43
C GLN A 46 13.46 5.47 5.19
N TYR A 47 12.21 5.98 5.15
CA TYR A 47 11.29 5.80 4.02
C TYR A 47 11.25 7.02 3.08
N ALA A 48 12.03 8.06 3.34
CA ALA A 48 12.13 9.24 2.48
C ALA A 48 12.35 8.90 1.00
N PRO A 49 13.20 7.93 0.62
CA PRO A 49 13.38 7.56 -0.80
C PRO A 49 12.10 7.06 -1.47
N ILE A 50 11.16 6.45 -0.74
CA ILE A 50 9.86 6.01 -1.28
C ILE A 50 9.00 7.23 -1.59
N VAL A 51 8.97 8.18 -0.66
CA VAL A 51 8.22 9.44 -0.80
C VAL A 51 8.76 10.26 -1.98
N GLU A 52 10.09 10.40 -2.08
CA GLU A 52 10.74 11.14 -3.18
C GLU A 52 10.42 10.53 -4.56
N ARG A 53 10.40 9.21 -4.65
CA ARG A 53 9.99 8.51 -5.89
C ARG A 53 8.54 8.81 -6.27
N ALA A 54 7.63 8.89 -5.28
CA ALA A 54 6.25 9.25 -5.53
C ALA A 54 6.13 10.71 -6.01
N ILE A 55 6.86 11.64 -5.37
CA ILE A 55 6.89 13.06 -5.75
C ILE A 55 7.46 13.24 -7.15
N THR A 56 8.55 12.55 -7.47
CA THR A 56 9.18 12.60 -8.80
C THR A 56 8.20 12.11 -9.88
N TYR A 57 7.46 11.03 -9.59
CA TYR A 57 6.39 10.56 -10.48
C TYR A 57 5.32 11.63 -10.68
N GLY A 58 4.83 12.27 -9.60
CA GLY A 58 3.80 13.30 -9.67
C GLY A 58 4.24 14.54 -10.46
N LYS A 59 5.51 14.95 -10.31
CA LYS A 59 6.08 16.08 -11.08
C LYS A 59 6.14 15.82 -12.58
N GLY A 60 6.28 14.56 -12.99
CA GLY A 60 6.33 14.17 -14.41
C GLY A 60 4.96 13.95 -15.05
N LEU A 61 3.85 14.13 -14.30
CA LEU A 61 2.52 13.95 -14.84
C LEU A 61 2.02 15.21 -15.54
N ASP A 62 1.41 15.02 -16.71
CA ASP A 62 0.58 16.03 -17.36
C ASP A 62 -0.83 15.92 -16.79
N CYS A 63 -1.20 16.84 -15.89
CA CYS A 63 -2.47 16.85 -15.18
C CYS A 63 -3.22 18.16 -15.45
N SER A 64 -4.55 18.06 -15.49
CA SER A 64 -5.44 19.20 -15.70
C SER A 64 -5.50 20.16 -14.50
N SER A 65 -5.22 19.64 -13.29
CA SER A 65 -5.21 20.42 -12.05
C SER A 65 -4.14 19.97 -11.08
N ILE A 66 -3.87 20.82 -10.07
CA ILE A 66 -2.94 20.51 -9.01
C ILE A 66 -3.52 19.43 -8.07
N GLU A 67 -4.83 19.46 -7.86
CA GLU A 67 -5.56 18.49 -7.04
C GLU A 67 -5.46 17.09 -7.65
N GLU A 68 -5.64 16.98 -8.95
CA GLU A 68 -5.47 15.70 -9.66
C GLU A 68 -4.03 15.18 -9.54
N ARG A 69 -3.04 16.05 -9.69
CA ARG A 69 -1.62 15.70 -9.54
C ARG A 69 -1.32 15.20 -8.15
N VAL A 70 -1.84 15.88 -7.12
CA VAL A 70 -1.66 15.46 -5.71
C VAL A 70 -2.30 14.10 -5.47
N ALA A 71 -3.54 13.89 -5.92
CA ALA A 71 -4.22 12.60 -5.75
C ALA A 71 -3.43 11.45 -6.39
N LEU A 72 -2.96 11.62 -7.63
CA LEU A 72 -2.15 10.62 -8.32
C LEU A 72 -0.79 10.37 -7.65
N THR A 73 -0.20 11.41 -7.06
CA THR A 73 1.06 11.28 -6.31
C THR A 73 0.86 10.47 -5.04
N VAL A 74 -0.24 10.70 -4.32
CA VAL A 74 -0.60 9.95 -3.11
C VAL A 74 -0.91 8.50 -3.45
N ASP A 75 -1.69 8.23 -4.50
CA ASP A 75 -1.95 6.88 -4.99
C ASP A 75 -0.63 6.15 -5.32
N LYS A 76 0.28 6.83 -6.01
CA LYS A 76 1.60 6.28 -6.33
C LYS A 76 2.41 5.97 -5.08
N MET A 77 2.34 6.81 -4.05
CA MET A 77 3.01 6.57 -2.79
C MET A 77 2.47 5.30 -2.12
N PHE A 78 1.17 5.10 -2.07
CA PHE A 78 0.56 3.88 -1.52
C PHE A 78 1.02 2.62 -2.28
N VAL A 79 1.03 2.68 -3.60
CA VAL A 79 1.55 1.59 -4.44
C VAL A 79 3.02 1.29 -4.12
N LEU A 80 3.86 2.31 -3.98
CA LEU A 80 5.28 2.13 -3.69
C LEU A 80 5.51 1.51 -2.31
N PHE A 81 4.80 1.95 -1.28
CA PHE A 81 4.84 1.32 0.04
C PHE A 81 4.38 -0.14 -0.01
N GLY A 82 3.26 -0.42 -0.68
CA GLY A 82 2.79 -1.79 -0.89
C GLY A 82 3.81 -2.68 -1.59
N CYS A 83 4.51 -2.15 -2.60
CA CYS A 83 5.59 -2.86 -3.29
C CYS A 83 6.78 -3.19 -2.38
N GLU A 84 7.15 -2.29 -1.46
CA GLU A 84 8.23 -2.56 -0.50
C GLU A 84 7.79 -3.62 0.53
N ILE A 85 6.55 -3.56 1.01
CA ILE A 85 6.00 -4.58 1.91
C ILE A 85 5.97 -5.96 1.24
N LEU A 86 5.61 -6.05 -0.05
CA LEU A 86 5.62 -7.30 -0.81
C LEU A 86 7.00 -7.95 -0.97
N LYS A 87 8.08 -7.24 -0.70
CA LYS A 87 9.42 -7.84 -0.64
C LYS A 87 9.67 -8.55 0.70
N ILE A 88 8.84 -8.28 1.70
CA ILE A 88 9.01 -8.76 3.08
C ILE A 88 8.05 -9.91 3.39
N VAL A 89 6.77 -9.77 3.00
CA VAL A 89 5.75 -10.78 3.23
C VAL A 89 5.67 -11.76 2.05
N PRO A 90 5.49 -13.08 2.32
CA PRO A 90 5.42 -14.08 1.25
C PRO A 90 4.08 -14.06 0.49
N GLY A 91 3.04 -13.53 1.09
CA GLY A 91 1.69 -13.54 0.53
C GLY A 91 1.29 -12.21 -0.12
N ARG A 92 0.17 -11.64 0.32
CA ARG A 92 -0.49 -10.50 -0.31
C ARG A 92 -0.40 -9.25 0.54
N VAL A 93 -0.47 -8.09 -0.13
CA VAL A 93 -0.64 -6.80 0.53
C VAL A 93 -1.93 -6.17 0.04
N SER A 94 -2.81 -5.83 0.98
CA SER A 94 -4.02 -5.05 0.71
C SER A 94 -3.72 -3.57 0.92
N THR A 95 -4.14 -2.75 -0.04
CA THR A 95 -4.04 -1.29 0.07
C THR A 95 -5.43 -0.70 -0.12
N GLU A 96 -5.82 0.18 0.77
CA GLU A 96 -7.11 0.84 0.73
C GLU A 96 -7.15 1.93 -0.36
N VAL A 97 -8.29 2.07 -1.02
CA VAL A 97 -8.59 3.20 -1.88
C VAL A 97 -9.25 4.31 -1.07
N ASP A 98 -9.30 5.51 -1.63
CA ASP A 98 -9.96 6.66 -1.01
C ASP A 98 -11.39 6.30 -0.56
N ALA A 99 -11.69 6.51 0.73
CA ALA A 99 -12.98 6.19 1.33
C ALA A 99 -14.17 6.90 0.65
N ARG A 100 -13.94 8.06 0.02
CA ARG A 100 -14.95 8.78 -0.75
C ARG A 100 -15.46 7.99 -1.95
N LEU A 101 -14.69 7.00 -2.42
CA LEU A 101 -15.02 6.14 -3.56
C LEU A 101 -15.74 4.86 -3.15
N SER A 102 -16.01 4.63 -1.86
CA SER A 102 -16.54 3.37 -1.32
C SER A 102 -17.89 2.94 -1.95
N PHE A 103 -18.70 3.90 -2.35
CA PHE A 103 -20.02 3.66 -2.96
C PHE A 103 -20.05 3.81 -4.47
N ASP A 104 -18.92 4.16 -5.09
CA ASP A 104 -18.78 4.30 -6.55
C ASP A 104 -17.99 3.13 -7.14
N LYS A 105 -18.72 2.09 -7.59
CA LYS A 105 -18.14 0.89 -8.18
C LYS A 105 -17.34 1.19 -9.46
N VAL A 106 -17.81 2.12 -10.27
CA VAL A 106 -17.18 2.45 -11.57
C VAL A 106 -15.82 3.11 -11.33
N ILE A 107 -15.80 4.15 -10.49
CA ILE A 107 -14.57 4.86 -10.16
C ILE A 107 -13.60 3.95 -9.40
N THR A 108 -14.09 3.10 -8.49
CA THR A 108 -13.25 2.11 -7.79
C THR A 108 -12.61 1.12 -8.77
N LEU A 109 -13.34 0.64 -9.78
CA LEU A 109 -12.81 -0.27 -10.81
C LEU A 109 -11.81 0.43 -11.73
N LEU A 110 -12.08 1.67 -12.13
CA LEU A 110 -11.14 2.50 -12.92
C LEU A 110 -9.88 2.81 -12.11
N GLY A 111 -10.02 3.11 -10.82
CA GLY A 111 -8.90 3.26 -9.89
C GLY A 111 -8.04 2.00 -9.85
N LYS A 112 -8.64 0.81 -9.73
CA LYS A 112 -7.92 -0.49 -9.76
C LYS A 112 -7.13 -0.67 -11.06
N SER A 113 -7.70 -0.35 -12.21
CA SER A 113 -7.00 -0.44 -13.50
C SER A 113 -5.86 0.56 -13.62
N ARG A 114 -6.02 1.76 -13.08
CA ARG A 114 -4.98 2.79 -12.98
C ARG A 114 -3.84 2.32 -12.07
N TRP A 115 -4.15 1.71 -10.92
CA TRP A 115 -3.17 1.14 -10.00
C TRP A 115 -2.38 -0.01 -10.63
N ALA A 116 -3.03 -0.87 -11.40
CA ALA A 116 -2.37 -1.94 -12.14
C ALA A 116 -1.39 -1.40 -13.18
N LYS A 117 -1.72 -0.28 -13.85
CA LYS A 117 -0.82 0.40 -14.80
C LYS A 117 0.37 1.06 -14.09
N MET A 118 0.19 1.60 -12.89
CA MET A 118 1.27 2.19 -12.08
C MET A 118 2.23 1.13 -11.56
N ASN A 119 1.81 -0.12 -11.49
CA ASN A 119 2.58 -1.24 -11.00
C ASN A 119 2.93 -2.19 -12.16
N LYS A 120 4.05 -1.98 -12.84
CA LYS A 120 4.50 -2.79 -14.00
C LYS A 120 4.91 -4.23 -13.66
N LYS A 121 4.92 -4.63 -12.38
CA LYS A 121 5.17 -6.01 -11.93
C LYS A 121 3.87 -6.66 -11.48
N LYS A 122 3.63 -7.91 -11.92
CA LYS A 122 2.54 -8.78 -11.46
C LYS A 122 2.52 -8.88 -9.94
N GLN A 123 1.71 -8.07 -9.29
CA GLN A 123 1.46 -8.16 -7.86
C GLN A 123 -0.05 -8.08 -7.66
N SER A 124 -0.60 -9.07 -6.98
CA SER A 124 -2.01 -9.09 -6.62
C SER A 124 -2.27 -8.06 -5.51
N LEU A 125 -2.52 -6.82 -5.88
CA LEU A 125 -3.12 -5.85 -5.00
C LEU A 125 -4.60 -6.21 -4.85
N HIS A 126 -4.97 -6.71 -3.69
CA HIS A 126 -6.37 -6.86 -3.31
C HIS A 126 -6.82 -5.56 -2.66
N VAL A 127 -7.78 -4.90 -3.27
CA VAL A 127 -8.49 -3.78 -2.68
C VAL A 127 -9.69 -4.36 -1.93
N ASN A 128 -9.66 -4.28 -0.60
CA ASN A 128 -10.82 -4.63 0.20
C ASN A 128 -11.87 -3.52 0.05
N ASN A 129 -12.96 -3.81 -0.67
CA ASN A 129 -14.21 -3.09 -0.47
C ASN A 129 -14.92 -3.74 0.73
N LYS A 130 -14.95 -3.08 1.87
CA LYS A 130 -15.95 -3.33 2.91
C LYS A 130 -17.25 -2.66 2.55
#